data_87a9e7251492e1f9b1e586527843edc7
#
_entry.id   87a9e7251492e1f9b1e586527843edc7
#
_cell.length_a   1.000
_cell.length_b   1.000
_cell.length_c   1.000
_cell.angle_alpha   90.00
_cell.angle_beta   90.00
_cell.angle_gamma   90.00
#
_symmetry.space_group_name_H-M   'P 1'
#
loop_
_entity.id
_entity.type
_entity.pdbx_description
1 polymer ?
#
loop_
_entity_poly.entity_id
_entity_poly.type
_entity_poly.pdbx_seq_one_letter_code
_entity_poly.pdbx_strand_id
1 'polypeptide(L)'
;KKEYKFVSVLVKNSIKILEKIKDLPFDYYQIYDCTVDEIKSIKEKYSKKIISAITVENKDDIKKYKDFISVSDIILFDSKGYEKSLGYDHNLLNEVPNNINKMIAGNIQFDDDIDKFKNICNYIDISGGLETSGLKDISKIDIFLNKLKQINNEN
;
A
#
# COMPACT_ATOMS: atom_id res chain seq x y z
N LYS A 1 8.28 20.58 -8.59
CA LYS A 1 8.21 19.17 -8.14
C LYS A 1 6.77 18.85 -7.84
N LYS A 2 6.23 17.77 -8.39
CA LYS A 2 4.86 17.34 -8.08
C LYS A 2 4.82 16.90 -6.61
N GLU A 3 4.03 17.55 -5.80
CA GLU A 3 3.93 17.31 -4.36
C GLU A 3 3.16 16.02 -4.05
N TYR A 4 2.23 15.65 -4.94
CA TYR A 4 1.36 14.49 -4.78
C TYR A 4 1.60 13.45 -5.87
N LYS A 5 1.35 12.18 -5.54
CA LYS A 5 1.35 11.05 -6.46
C LYS A 5 -0.05 10.47 -6.54
N PHE A 6 -0.50 10.15 -7.75
CA PHE A 6 -1.78 9.50 -7.95
C PHE A 6 -1.59 8.00 -8.10
N VAL A 7 -2.36 7.24 -7.35
CA VAL A 7 -2.34 5.77 -7.36
C VAL A 7 -3.70 5.26 -7.80
N SER A 8 -3.74 4.41 -8.82
CA SER A 8 -4.94 3.65 -9.15
C SER A 8 -4.93 2.33 -8.39
N VAL A 9 -5.98 2.03 -7.65
CA VAL A 9 -6.14 0.77 -6.91
C VAL A 9 -6.97 -0.20 -7.74
N LEU A 10 -6.41 -1.38 -8.00
CA LEU A 10 -6.96 -2.38 -8.90
C LEU A 10 -7.03 -3.74 -8.20
N VAL A 11 -8.19 -4.39 -8.28
CA VAL A 11 -8.39 -5.76 -7.81
C VAL A 11 -8.66 -6.63 -9.03
N LYS A 12 -7.84 -7.66 -9.21
CA LYS A 12 -7.81 -8.52 -10.39
C LYS A 12 -7.66 -7.75 -11.71
N ASN A 13 -6.70 -8.13 -12.49
CA ASN A 13 -6.40 -7.52 -13.77
C ASN A 13 -7.52 -7.67 -14.78
N SER A 14 -8.20 -6.60 -15.10
CA SER A 14 -8.96 -6.54 -16.33
C SER A 14 -8.19 -5.69 -17.34
N ILE A 15 -7.71 -6.30 -18.42
CA ILE A 15 -7.12 -5.58 -19.55
C ILE A 15 -8.02 -4.42 -20.01
N LYS A 16 -9.35 -4.61 -19.97
CA LYS A 16 -10.31 -3.56 -20.30
C LYS A 16 -10.22 -2.34 -19.38
N ILE A 17 -9.97 -2.54 -18.09
CA ILE A 17 -9.81 -1.42 -17.14
C ILE A 17 -8.48 -0.74 -17.38
N LEU A 18 -7.39 -1.49 -17.53
CA LEU A 18 -6.06 -0.94 -17.78
C LEU A 18 -6.02 -0.10 -19.06
N GLU A 19 -6.65 -0.56 -20.14
CA GLU A 19 -6.74 0.22 -21.40
C GLU A 19 -7.53 1.53 -21.22
N LYS A 20 -8.55 1.56 -20.35
CA LYS A 20 -9.31 2.79 -20.07
C LYS A 20 -8.52 3.82 -19.26
N ILE A 21 -7.63 3.36 -18.39
CA ILE A 21 -6.92 4.25 -17.45
C ILE A 21 -5.47 4.54 -17.86
N LYS A 22 -4.95 3.92 -18.92
CA LYS A 22 -3.53 4.02 -19.29
C LYS A 22 -3.05 5.46 -19.52
N ASP A 23 -3.92 6.29 -20.09
CA ASP A 23 -3.62 7.70 -20.42
C ASP A 23 -3.96 8.67 -19.27
N LEU A 24 -4.52 8.16 -18.16
CA LEU A 24 -4.77 8.97 -16.97
C LEU A 24 -3.47 9.22 -16.20
N PRO A 25 -3.36 10.34 -15.47
CA PRO A 25 -2.13 10.79 -14.84
C PRO A 25 -1.78 10.03 -13.56
N PHE A 26 -1.96 8.72 -13.56
CA PHE A 26 -1.52 7.88 -12.44
C PHE A 26 0.00 7.70 -12.47
N ASP A 27 0.62 7.84 -11.32
CA ASP A 27 2.04 7.58 -11.10
C ASP A 27 2.29 6.10 -10.80
N TYR A 28 1.34 5.45 -10.10
CA TYR A 28 1.41 4.04 -9.69
C TYR A 28 0.11 3.30 -10.00
N TYR A 29 0.26 2.00 -10.24
CA TYR A 29 -0.82 1.03 -10.17
C TYR A 29 -0.61 0.16 -8.93
N GLN A 30 -1.55 0.19 -7.98
CA GLN A 30 -1.61 -0.68 -6.81
C GLN A 30 -2.50 -1.85 -7.16
N ILE A 31 -1.93 -3.06 -7.16
CA ILE A 31 -2.59 -4.22 -7.77
C ILE A 31 -2.68 -5.35 -6.75
N TYR A 32 -3.90 -5.82 -6.55
CA TYR A 32 -4.25 -6.99 -5.74
C TYR A 32 -4.52 -8.21 -6.61
N ASP A 33 -4.33 -9.41 -6.04
CA ASP A 33 -4.71 -10.70 -6.62
C ASP A 33 -4.16 -10.96 -8.04
N CYS A 34 -2.90 -10.58 -8.27
CA CYS A 34 -2.20 -10.84 -9.52
C CYS A 34 -0.96 -11.70 -9.31
N THR A 35 -0.64 -12.49 -10.31
CA THR A 35 0.61 -13.25 -10.38
C THR A 35 1.79 -12.35 -10.75
N VAL A 36 3.00 -12.83 -10.49
CA VAL A 36 4.25 -12.13 -10.85
C VAL A 36 4.32 -11.85 -12.35
N ASP A 37 3.93 -12.82 -13.19
CA ASP A 37 3.97 -12.66 -14.66
C ASP A 37 2.95 -11.63 -15.16
N GLU A 38 1.76 -11.57 -14.54
CA GLU A 38 0.78 -10.54 -14.84
C GLU A 38 1.31 -9.15 -14.47
N ILE A 39 1.89 -8.99 -13.27
CA ILE A 39 2.50 -7.73 -12.83
C ILE A 39 3.61 -7.29 -13.78
N LYS A 40 4.49 -8.22 -14.16
CA LYS A 40 5.56 -7.95 -15.13
C LYS A 40 5.00 -7.45 -16.46
N SER A 41 4.01 -8.15 -17.00
CA SER A 41 3.36 -7.79 -18.28
C SER A 41 2.71 -6.40 -18.21
N ILE A 42 2.08 -6.05 -17.08
CA ILE A 42 1.48 -4.72 -16.88
C ILE A 42 2.56 -3.65 -16.85
N LYS A 43 3.61 -3.87 -16.07
CA LYS A 43 4.72 -2.92 -15.92
C LYS A 43 5.37 -2.61 -17.26
N GLU A 44 5.65 -3.65 -18.05
CA GLU A 44 6.24 -3.52 -19.37
C GLU A 44 5.31 -2.80 -20.36
N LYS A 45 4.03 -3.19 -20.39
CA LYS A 45 3.07 -2.66 -21.35
C LYS A 45 2.69 -1.20 -21.10
N TYR A 46 2.48 -0.83 -19.82
CA TYR A 46 1.95 0.49 -19.49
C TYR A 46 2.99 1.46 -18.95
N SER A 47 4.24 1.00 -18.72
CA SER A 47 5.34 1.81 -18.19
C SER A 47 4.99 2.58 -16.91
N LYS A 48 4.15 1.98 -16.05
CA LYS A 48 3.75 2.53 -14.75
C LYS A 48 4.56 1.89 -13.62
N LYS A 49 4.77 2.64 -12.55
CA LYS A 49 5.31 2.06 -11.31
C LYS A 49 4.26 1.18 -10.65
N ILE A 50 4.72 0.10 -10.03
CA ILE A 50 3.83 -0.92 -9.47
C ILE A 50 3.97 -1.00 -7.96
N ILE A 51 2.83 -1.01 -7.29
CA ILE A 51 2.66 -1.41 -5.91
C ILE A 51 1.97 -2.77 -5.94
N SER A 52 2.71 -3.84 -5.61
CA SER A 52 2.09 -5.17 -5.52
C SER A 52 1.57 -5.42 -4.12
N ALA A 53 0.28 -5.71 -4.02
CA ALA A 53 -0.37 -5.96 -2.75
C ALA A 53 -0.36 -7.46 -2.41
N ILE A 54 0.15 -7.76 -1.22
CA ILE A 54 0.17 -9.08 -0.61
C ILE A 54 -0.85 -9.08 0.53
N THR A 55 -1.85 -9.95 0.44
CA THR A 55 -2.79 -10.17 1.52
C THR A 55 -2.15 -11.02 2.61
N VAL A 56 -2.12 -10.51 3.83
CA VAL A 56 -1.50 -11.12 5.00
C VAL A 56 -2.57 -11.67 5.93
N GLU A 57 -2.56 -12.99 6.13
CA GLU A 57 -3.35 -13.69 7.13
C GLU A 57 -2.45 -14.31 8.21
N ASN A 58 -1.24 -14.69 7.81
CA ASN A 58 -0.27 -15.36 8.67
C ASN A 58 1.17 -15.04 8.24
N LYS A 59 2.13 -15.54 9.03
CA LYS A 59 3.57 -15.31 8.83
C LYS A 59 4.09 -15.80 7.47
N ASP A 60 3.52 -16.86 6.91
CA ASP A 60 4.02 -17.41 5.65
C ASP A 60 3.65 -16.51 4.46
N ASP A 61 2.54 -15.76 4.56
CA ASP A 61 2.16 -14.80 3.52
C ASP A 61 3.19 -13.70 3.34
N ILE A 62 3.85 -13.28 4.43
CA ILE A 62 4.92 -12.28 4.36
C ILE A 62 6.02 -12.70 3.39
N LYS A 63 6.40 -13.98 3.36
CA LYS A 63 7.50 -14.51 2.52
C LYS A 63 7.25 -14.35 1.02
N LYS A 64 5.98 -14.17 0.61
CA LYS A 64 5.59 -13.96 -0.80
C LYS A 64 6.24 -12.73 -1.42
N TYR A 65 6.68 -11.75 -0.59
CA TYR A 65 7.38 -10.59 -1.12
C TYR A 65 8.56 -10.96 -2.04
N LYS A 66 9.23 -12.09 -1.77
CA LYS A 66 10.39 -12.56 -2.52
C LYS A 66 10.09 -12.77 -4.00
N ASP A 67 8.87 -13.17 -4.32
CA ASP A 67 8.45 -13.42 -5.69
C ASP A 67 8.18 -12.10 -6.45
N PHE A 68 7.77 -11.05 -5.73
CA PHE A 68 7.35 -9.78 -6.30
C PHE A 68 8.44 -8.71 -6.35
N ILE A 69 9.55 -8.82 -5.60
CA ILE A 69 10.56 -7.76 -5.50
C ILE A 69 11.19 -7.37 -6.84
N SER A 70 11.31 -8.30 -7.79
CA SER A 70 11.90 -8.04 -9.10
C SER A 70 10.99 -7.26 -10.06
N VAL A 71 9.68 -7.27 -9.81
CA VAL A 71 8.67 -6.67 -10.70
C VAL A 71 7.96 -5.46 -10.09
N SER A 72 8.13 -5.23 -8.78
CA SER A 72 7.44 -4.17 -8.04
C SER A 72 8.38 -3.04 -7.62
N ASP A 73 7.85 -1.83 -7.55
CA ASP A 73 8.56 -0.66 -7.00
C ASP A 73 8.33 -0.53 -5.49
N ILE A 74 7.17 -1.00 -5.02
CA ILE A 74 6.76 -1.05 -3.61
C ILE A 74 6.01 -2.35 -3.37
N ILE A 75 6.23 -2.98 -2.23
CA ILE A 75 5.43 -4.12 -1.75
C ILE A 75 4.49 -3.62 -0.67
N LEU A 76 3.19 -3.74 -0.90
CA LEU A 76 2.15 -3.47 0.07
C LEU A 76 1.79 -4.77 0.80
N PHE A 77 1.81 -4.72 2.12
CA PHE A 77 1.29 -5.77 2.99
C PHE A 77 -0.03 -5.29 3.60
N ASP A 78 -1.12 -5.91 3.22
CA ASP A 78 -2.47 -5.55 3.66
C ASP A 78 -3.15 -6.73 4.34
N SER A 79 -4.08 -6.44 5.24
CA SER A 79 -4.87 -7.49 5.89
C SER A 79 -5.94 -8.06 4.95
N LYS A 80 -6.40 -9.26 5.26
CA LYS A 80 -7.56 -9.84 4.60
C LYS A 80 -8.83 -9.04 4.90
N GLY A 81 -9.71 -8.95 3.92
CA GLY A 81 -11.06 -8.38 4.05
C GLY A 81 -11.22 -7.03 3.37
N TYR A 82 -11.90 -7.04 2.20
CA TYR A 82 -12.19 -5.82 1.44
C TYR A 82 -13.25 -4.93 2.10
N GLU A 83 -14.23 -5.53 2.80
CA GLU A 83 -15.30 -4.77 3.46
C GLU A 83 -14.93 -4.35 4.88
N LYS A 84 -14.22 -5.21 5.60
CA LYS A 84 -13.73 -4.94 6.95
C LYS A 84 -12.36 -5.57 7.12
N SER A 85 -11.36 -4.71 7.24
CA SER A 85 -10.00 -5.11 7.54
C SER A 85 -9.94 -5.79 8.92
N LEU A 86 -9.40 -7.01 8.96
CA LEU A 86 -9.22 -7.76 10.21
C LEU A 86 -7.95 -7.33 10.96
N GLY A 87 -7.07 -6.62 10.28
CA GLY A 87 -5.73 -6.32 10.79
C GLY A 87 -4.83 -7.57 10.83
N TYR A 88 -3.55 -7.36 11.05
CA TYR A 88 -2.56 -8.40 11.34
C TYR A 88 -1.46 -7.82 12.21
N ASP A 89 -0.59 -8.67 12.75
CA ASP A 89 0.58 -8.19 13.52
C ASP A 89 1.64 -7.60 12.57
N HIS A 90 1.70 -6.28 12.50
CA HIS A 90 2.66 -5.57 11.65
C HIS A 90 4.13 -5.84 12.01
N ASN A 91 4.43 -6.34 13.23
CA ASN A 91 5.79 -6.72 13.61
C ASN A 91 6.34 -7.88 12.79
N LEU A 92 5.48 -8.67 12.14
CA LEU A 92 5.90 -9.71 11.20
C LEU A 92 6.77 -9.14 10.07
N LEU A 93 6.61 -7.86 9.72
CA LEU A 93 7.38 -7.19 8.66
C LEU A 93 8.83 -6.90 9.05
N ASN A 94 9.21 -7.08 10.31
CA ASN A 94 10.62 -7.02 10.72
C ASN A 94 11.48 -8.13 10.07
N GLU A 95 10.83 -9.20 9.55
CA GLU A 95 11.51 -10.25 8.79
C GLU A 95 11.78 -9.86 7.33
N VAL A 96 11.17 -8.79 6.84
CA VAL A 96 11.39 -8.27 5.49
C VAL A 96 12.57 -7.30 5.51
N PRO A 97 13.59 -7.49 4.67
CA PRO A 97 14.78 -6.63 4.66
C PRO A 97 14.46 -5.14 4.48
N ASN A 98 15.25 -4.27 5.12
CA ASN A 98 15.01 -2.82 5.09
C ASN A 98 15.32 -2.17 3.73
N ASN A 99 16.05 -2.85 2.86
CA ASN A 99 16.29 -2.38 1.49
C ASN A 99 15.08 -2.61 0.55
N ILE A 100 14.02 -3.25 1.02
CA ILE A 100 12.77 -3.40 0.30
C ILE A 100 11.85 -2.24 0.65
N ASN A 101 11.31 -1.55 -0.35
CA ASN A 101 10.30 -0.52 -0.17
C ASN A 101 8.99 -1.16 0.32
N LYS A 102 8.72 -1.03 1.61
CA LYS A 102 7.57 -1.62 2.29
C LYS A 102 6.47 -0.58 2.51
N MET A 103 5.26 -0.92 2.14
CA MET A 103 4.04 -0.21 2.50
C MET A 103 3.20 -1.11 3.39
N ILE A 104 2.62 -0.55 4.45
CA ILE A 104 1.72 -1.28 5.34
C ILE A 104 0.31 -0.74 5.22
N ALA A 105 -0.67 -1.64 5.31
CA ALA A 105 -2.09 -1.37 5.46
C ALA A 105 -2.67 -2.33 6.51
N GLY A 106 -3.98 -2.35 6.63
CA GLY A 106 -4.70 -3.29 7.50
C GLY A 106 -5.04 -2.71 8.87
N ASN A 107 -6.25 -2.21 9.00
CA ASN A 107 -6.85 -1.70 10.22
C ASN A 107 -6.05 -0.57 10.93
N ILE A 108 -5.32 0.23 10.19
CA ILE A 108 -4.61 1.39 10.72
C ILE A 108 -5.63 2.52 10.96
N GLN A 109 -5.58 3.14 12.15
CA GLN A 109 -6.49 4.21 12.56
C GLN A 109 -5.75 5.55 12.60
N PHE A 110 -6.52 6.64 12.46
CA PHE A 110 -5.99 8.03 12.45
C PHE A 110 -5.28 8.42 13.75
N ASP A 111 -5.69 7.81 14.87
CA ASP A 111 -5.17 8.07 16.21
C ASP A 111 -4.12 7.05 16.69
N ASP A 112 -3.82 6.03 15.89
CA ASP A 112 -2.76 5.07 16.20
C ASP A 112 -1.42 5.78 16.48
N ASP A 113 -0.63 5.14 17.33
CA ASP A 113 0.78 5.46 17.49
C ASP A 113 1.56 4.94 16.26
N ILE A 114 1.85 5.86 15.33
CA ILE A 114 2.53 5.53 14.07
C ILE A 114 4.05 5.50 14.20
N ASP A 115 4.64 5.95 15.31
CA ASP A 115 6.07 5.84 15.58
C ASP A 115 6.54 4.38 15.58
N LYS A 116 5.67 3.47 16.03
CA LYS A 116 5.92 2.02 15.99
C LYS A 116 6.24 1.49 14.58
N PHE A 117 5.83 2.19 13.52
CA PHE A 117 6.06 1.78 12.14
C PHE A 117 7.35 2.33 11.51
N LYS A 118 8.01 3.29 12.17
CA LYS A 118 9.16 4.03 11.64
C LYS A 118 10.29 3.13 11.13
N ASN A 119 10.55 2.01 11.82
CA ASN A 119 11.58 1.05 11.46
C ASN A 119 11.04 -0.18 10.71
N ILE A 120 9.73 -0.25 10.49
CA ILE A 120 9.06 -1.40 9.88
C ILE A 120 8.77 -1.15 8.41
N CYS A 121 8.35 0.07 8.03
CA CYS A 121 7.94 0.38 6.67
C CYS A 121 8.39 1.76 6.21
N ASN A 122 8.27 2.00 4.89
CA ASN A 122 8.56 3.28 4.25
C ASN A 122 7.27 4.08 3.99
N TYR A 123 6.13 3.39 3.90
CA TYR A 123 4.84 3.95 3.51
C TYR A 123 3.72 3.37 4.37
N ILE A 124 2.69 4.17 4.61
CA ILE A 124 1.45 3.74 5.28
C ILE A 124 0.29 3.95 4.30
N ASP A 125 -0.51 2.91 4.09
CA ASP A 125 -1.79 2.98 3.39
C ASP A 125 -2.92 2.95 4.41
N ILE A 126 -3.70 4.02 4.47
CA ILE A 126 -4.81 4.18 5.39
C ILE A 126 -6.05 4.65 4.64
N SER A 127 -7.15 3.93 4.79
CA SER A 127 -8.42 4.26 4.15
C SER A 127 -9.56 4.37 5.17
N GLY A 128 -10.10 3.27 5.67
CA GLY A 128 -11.22 3.26 6.60
C GLY A 128 -10.95 3.99 7.92
N GLY A 129 -9.70 3.98 8.40
CA GLY A 129 -9.27 4.72 9.59
C GLY A 129 -9.41 6.23 9.48
N LEU A 130 -9.58 6.76 8.26
CA LEU A 130 -9.84 8.19 7.99
C LEU A 130 -11.31 8.48 7.70
N GLU A 131 -12.22 7.57 8.06
CA GLU A 131 -13.64 7.70 7.75
C GLU A 131 -14.49 7.85 9.01
N THR A 132 -15.61 8.57 8.87
CA THR A 132 -16.72 8.62 9.82
C THR A 132 -17.99 8.30 9.04
N SER A 133 -18.72 7.27 9.46
CA SER A 133 -19.94 6.79 8.77
C SER A 133 -19.74 6.52 7.26
N GLY A 134 -18.57 5.97 6.87
CA GLY A 134 -18.24 5.61 5.49
C GLY A 134 -17.83 6.79 4.59
N LEU A 135 -17.66 7.98 5.13
CA LEU A 135 -17.20 9.17 4.41
C LEU A 135 -15.84 9.62 4.96
N LYS A 136 -14.98 10.12 4.09
CA LYS A 136 -13.69 10.68 4.50
C LYS A 136 -13.90 11.89 5.44
N ASP A 137 -13.24 11.82 6.59
CA ASP A 137 -13.31 12.83 7.64
C ASP A 137 -12.04 13.69 7.61
N ILE A 138 -12.23 14.98 7.28
CA ILE A 138 -11.12 15.93 7.13
C ILE A 138 -10.36 16.08 8.44
N SER A 139 -11.04 16.07 9.59
CA SER A 139 -10.39 16.21 10.89
C SER A 139 -9.46 15.03 11.19
N LYS A 140 -9.89 13.81 10.86
CA LYS A 140 -9.05 12.60 11.00
C LYS A 140 -7.85 12.65 10.05
N ILE A 141 -8.06 13.11 8.81
CA ILE A 141 -6.97 13.29 7.83
C ILE A 141 -5.94 14.28 8.35
N ASP A 142 -6.37 15.43 8.87
CA ASP A 142 -5.48 16.46 9.39
C ASP A 142 -4.69 15.97 10.62
N ILE A 143 -5.34 15.27 11.55
CA ILE A 143 -4.66 14.66 12.71
C ILE A 143 -3.57 13.71 12.25
N PHE A 144 -3.91 12.77 11.35
CA PHE A 144 -2.97 11.78 10.85
C PHE A 144 -1.78 12.40 10.11
N LEU A 145 -2.04 13.36 9.22
CA LEU A 145 -0.97 14.06 8.48
C LEU A 145 -0.07 14.88 9.39
N ASN A 146 -0.60 15.47 10.45
CA ASN A 146 0.20 16.21 11.43
C ASN A 146 1.12 15.28 12.23
N LYS A 147 0.65 14.08 12.62
CA LYS A 147 1.51 13.04 13.22
C LYS A 147 2.67 12.66 12.29
N LEU A 148 2.37 12.40 11.01
CA LEU A 148 3.41 12.06 10.02
C LEU A 148 4.46 13.18 9.86
N LYS A 149 4.02 14.45 9.88
CA LYS A 149 4.95 15.59 9.79
C LYS A 149 5.87 15.67 11.01
N GLN A 150 5.36 15.42 12.22
CA GLN A 150 6.15 15.41 13.44
C GLN A 150 7.27 14.36 13.36
N ILE A 151 6.91 13.12 13.04
CA ILE A 151 7.86 12.01 12.90
C ILE A 151 8.96 12.30 11.86
N ASN A 152 8.59 12.92 10.74
CA ASN A 152 9.54 13.24 9.67
C ASN A 152 10.43 14.43 9.99
N ASN A 153 10.04 15.31 10.91
CA ASN A 153 10.84 16.47 11.34
C ASN A 153 11.80 16.15 12.49
N GLU A 154 11.62 15.02 13.16
CA GLU A 154 12.50 14.54 14.23
C GLU A 154 13.71 13.75 13.70
N ASN A 155 13.86 13.66 12.38
CA ASN A 155 14.99 13.08 11.66
C ASN A 155 15.76 14.15 10.92
#